data_fd329890d0d592b854fe8245c04f0c88
#
_entry.id   fd329890d0d592b854fe8245c04f0c88
#
_cell.length_a   1.000
_cell.length_b   1.000
_cell.length_c   1.000
_cell.angle_alpha   90.00
_cell.angle_beta   90.00
_cell.angle_gamma   90.00
#
_symmetry.space_group_name_H-M   'P 1'
#
loop_
_entity.id
_entity.type
_entity.pdbx_description
1 polymer ?
#
loop_
_entity_poly.entity_id
_entity_poly.type
_entity_poly.pdbx_seq_one_letter_code
_entity_poly.pdbx_strand_id
1 'polypeptide(L)'
;MLDGLILNSHTRHLLEDYLANPAQAMLLTVPVGVGLGTIAQTLGHQLAGVSVVYLAPTLHNAQKTAIINADDIEYITGIVRDKRSDRLVIVMDDVDKTAPGVFERILKIVEEPVPNVYYLFTTHNPIAIPRTIISRSQVIDVRKPNANDCDKLLAGIDAAKRTQVKFLANRCPATMGRLINNPDDFAKAAQQMTSAKQFITGNTDFRLGLVAQFKDRADAIEFIGMLANLTEYIHKSGSIQYDTRLARNLQLISTIADRLNTNGNVKAQLLNLAVCYN
;
A
#
# COMPACT_ATOMS: atom_id res chain seq x y z
N MET A 1 -13.40 8.24 -18.06
CA MET A 1 -12.23 7.35 -18.12
C MET A 1 -11.88 6.77 -16.75
N LEU A 2 -11.54 7.58 -15.72
CA LEU A 2 -11.25 7.08 -14.35
C LEU A 2 -12.43 7.22 -13.37
N ASP A 3 -13.66 7.27 -13.87
CA ASP A 3 -14.86 7.68 -13.10
C ASP A 3 -15.29 6.67 -12.04
N GLY A 4 -14.90 5.41 -12.19
CA GLY A 4 -15.13 4.36 -11.19
C GLY A 4 -14.14 4.39 -10.01
N LEU A 5 -13.04 5.17 -10.11
CA LEU A 5 -12.02 5.24 -9.09
C LEU A 5 -12.19 6.48 -8.21
N ILE A 6 -12.04 6.28 -6.91
CA ILE A 6 -12.00 7.38 -5.94
C ILE A 6 -10.56 7.83 -5.79
N LEU A 7 -10.24 8.93 -6.44
CA LEU A 7 -8.89 9.48 -6.54
C LEU A 7 -8.85 10.92 -6.01
N ASN A 8 -7.69 11.28 -5.47
CA ASN A 8 -7.36 12.69 -5.26
C ASN A 8 -7.31 13.42 -6.61
N SER A 9 -7.76 14.67 -6.66
CA SER A 9 -7.78 15.46 -7.91
C SER A 9 -6.42 15.58 -8.58
N HIS A 10 -5.37 15.82 -7.82
CA HIS A 10 -4.00 15.88 -8.33
C HIS A 10 -3.56 14.53 -8.94
N THR A 11 -3.81 13.43 -8.23
CA THR A 11 -3.50 12.09 -8.74
C THR A 11 -4.28 11.79 -10.03
N ARG A 12 -5.58 12.13 -10.06
CA ARG A 12 -6.42 11.97 -11.25
C ARG A 12 -5.81 12.67 -12.46
N HIS A 13 -5.40 13.92 -12.30
CA HIS A 13 -4.78 14.71 -13.38
C HIS A 13 -3.49 14.05 -13.88
N LEU A 14 -2.59 13.62 -13.00
CA LEU A 14 -1.37 12.92 -13.38
C LEU A 14 -1.63 11.62 -14.16
N LEU A 15 -2.67 10.86 -13.77
CA LEU A 15 -3.05 9.63 -14.45
C LEU A 15 -3.70 9.89 -15.81
N GLU A 16 -4.48 10.97 -15.94
CA GLU A 16 -5.06 11.41 -17.22
C GLU A 16 -3.97 11.90 -18.17
N ASP A 17 -2.98 12.64 -17.69
CA ASP A 17 -1.81 13.06 -18.46
C ASP A 17 -1.00 11.84 -18.95
N TYR A 18 -0.81 10.85 -18.07
CA TYR A 18 -0.15 9.59 -18.44
C TYR A 18 -0.93 8.85 -19.53
N LEU A 19 -2.25 8.76 -19.45
CA LEU A 19 -3.08 8.11 -20.48
C LEU A 19 -3.01 8.82 -21.84
N ALA A 20 -2.84 10.15 -21.83
CA ALA A 20 -2.68 10.94 -23.06
C ALA A 20 -1.31 10.72 -23.74
N ASN A 21 -0.26 10.53 -22.96
CA ASN A 21 1.11 10.31 -23.44
C ASN A 21 1.85 9.27 -22.57
N PRO A 22 1.57 7.98 -22.75
CA PRO A 22 2.05 6.95 -21.85
C PRO A 22 3.55 6.67 -22.02
N ALA A 23 4.32 6.79 -20.95
CA ALA A 23 5.65 6.21 -20.86
C ALA A 23 5.55 4.68 -20.83
N GLN A 24 6.54 3.97 -21.40
CA GLN A 24 6.51 2.50 -21.46
C GLN A 24 6.59 1.83 -20.08
N ALA A 25 7.21 2.48 -19.10
CA ALA A 25 7.22 2.03 -17.72
C ALA A 25 6.69 3.11 -16.76
N MET A 26 5.77 2.74 -15.89
CA MET A 26 5.25 3.60 -14.83
C MET A 26 5.33 2.88 -13.49
N LEU A 27 5.67 3.63 -12.45
CA LEU A 27 5.69 3.16 -11.07
C LEU A 27 4.69 3.98 -10.23
N LEU A 28 3.64 3.32 -9.77
CA LEU A 28 2.70 3.89 -8.80
C LEU A 28 3.19 3.61 -7.39
N THR A 29 3.32 4.68 -6.62
CA THR A 29 3.76 4.57 -5.21
C THR A 29 2.74 5.17 -4.27
N VAL A 30 2.50 4.55 -3.12
CA VAL A 30 1.67 5.15 -2.08
C VAL A 30 1.57 4.40 -0.78
N PRO A 31 0.93 5.04 0.24
CA PRO A 31 0.49 4.35 1.46
C PRO A 31 -0.45 3.19 1.16
N VAL A 32 -0.34 2.14 1.97
CA VAL A 32 -1.19 0.94 1.93
C VAL A 32 -2.67 1.30 1.99
N GLY A 33 -3.50 0.58 1.24
CA GLY A 33 -4.96 0.65 1.32
C GLY A 33 -5.66 1.63 0.38
N VAL A 34 -4.92 2.39 -0.45
CA VAL A 34 -5.51 3.26 -1.48
C VAL A 34 -6.03 2.45 -2.68
N GLY A 35 -5.47 1.26 -2.93
CA GLY A 35 -5.88 0.36 -4.01
C GLY A 35 -5.05 0.52 -5.27
N LEU A 36 -3.71 0.52 -5.15
CA LEU A 36 -2.79 0.67 -6.28
C LEU A 36 -3.03 -0.36 -7.37
N GLY A 37 -3.17 -1.63 -7.01
CA GLY A 37 -3.45 -2.70 -7.98
C GLY A 37 -4.73 -2.43 -8.78
N THR A 38 -5.80 -1.95 -8.13
CA THR A 38 -7.05 -1.57 -8.81
C THR A 38 -6.84 -0.39 -9.77
N ILE A 39 -6.06 0.61 -9.35
CA ILE A 39 -5.71 1.77 -10.19
C ILE A 39 -4.91 1.29 -11.39
N ALA A 40 -3.86 0.47 -11.19
CA ALA A 40 -3.01 -0.04 -12.26
C ALA A 40 -3.79 -0.92 -13.25
N GLN A 41 -4.68 -1.80 -12.77
CA GLN A 41 -5.55 -2.60 -13.64
C GLN A 41 -6.47 -1.72 -14.49
N THR A 42 -7.12 -0.72 -13.86
CA THR A 42 -8.01 0.20 -14.58
C THR A 42 -7.25 0.97 -15.66
N LEU A 43 -6.06 1.47 -15.34
CA LEU A 43 -5.18 2.13 -16.31
C LEU A 43 -4.77 1.17 -17.43
N GLY A 44 -4.39 -0.06 -17.09
CA GLY A 44 -4.03 -1.10 -18.04
C GLY A 44 -5.13 -1.35 -19.08
N HIS A 45 -6.36 -1.53 -18.62
CA HIS A 45 -7.51 -1.70 -19.51
C HIS A 45 -7.80 -0.47 -20.38
N GLN A 46 -7.57 0.74 -19.88
CA GLN A 46 -7.74 1.96 -20.67
C GLN A 46 -6.65 2.12 -21.73
N LEU A 47 -5.42 1.68 -21.46
CA LEU A 47 -4.31 1.75 -22.41
C LEU A 47 -4.39 0.70 -23.52
N ALA A 48 -4.71 -0.55 -23.16
CA ALA A 48 -4.62 -1.71 -24.05
C ALA A 48 -5.97 -2.32 -24.41
N GLY A 49 -7.07 -1.84 -23.83
CA GLY A 49 -8.36 -2.49 -24.01
C GLY A 49 -8.41 -3.86 -23.33
N VAL A 50 -8.26 -4.95 -24.09
CA VAL A 50 -8.40 -6.33 -23.58
C VAL A 50 -7.06 -6.98 -23.23
N SER A 51 -5.95 -6.51 -23.79
CA SER A 51 -4.63 -7.16 -23.66
C SER A 51 -3.89 -6.70 -22.40
N VAL A 52 -4.39 -7.07 -21.24
CA VAL A 52 -3.78 -6.80 -19.94
C VAL A 52 -3.38 -8.11 -19.27
N VAL A 53 -2.11 -8.21 -18.84
CA VAL A 53 -1.61 -9.30 -18.00
C VAL A 53 -1.36 -8.77 -16.61
N TYR A 54 -1.91 -9.44 -15.60
CA TYR A 54 -1.77 -9.06 -14.21
C TYR A 54 -0.92 -10.08 -13.45
N LEU A 55 0.14 -9.59 -12.83
CA LEU A 55 1.03 -10.34 -11.97
C LEU A 55 1.03 -9.74 -10.58
N ALA A 56 0.74 -10.56 -9.58
CA ALA A 56 0.80 -10.20 -8.16
C ALA A 56 1.64 -11.24 -7.41
N PRO A 57 2.18 -10.89 -6.23
CA PRO A 57 2.87 -11.85 -5.39
C PRO A 57 2.00 -13.07 -5.07
N THR A 58 2.55 -14.26 -5.24
CA THR A 58 1.87 -15.54 -4.96
C THR A 58 2.68 -16.39 -3.97
N LEU A 59 2.01 -17.31 -3.30
CA LEU A 59 2.67 -18.29 -2.44
C LEU A 59 3.26 -19.41 -3.29
N HIS A 60 4.58 -19.52 -3.28
CA HIS A 60 5.30 -20.59 -3.97
C HIS A 60 5.77 -21.66 -2.96
N ASN A 61 5.31 -22.89 -3.13
CA ASN A 61 5.68 -24.04 -2.30
C ASN A 61 5.64 -23.71 -0.78
N ALA A 62 6.49 -24.27 0.04
CA ALA A 62 6.50 -24.09 1.49
C ALA A 62 6.84 -22.65 2.02
N GLN A 63 6.78 -21.62 1.18
CA GLN A 63 7.05 -20.24 1.60
C GLN A 63 5.91 -19.67 2.43
N LYS A 64 6.26 -18.92 3.46
CA LYS A 64 5.31 -18.26 4.37
C LYS A 64 4.80 -16.92 3.83
N THR A 65 5.45 -16.36 2.81
CA THR A 65 5.17 -15.02 2.25
C THR A 65 4.97 -15.11 0.75
N ALA A 66 3.96 -14.43 0.24
CA ALA A 66 3.74 -14.28 -1.20
C ALA A 66 4.83 -13.39 -1.80
N ILE A 67 5.43 -13.84 -2.90
CA ILE A 67 6.48 -13.13 -3.63
C ILE A 67 6.28 -13.25 -5.14
N ILE A 68 6.89 -12.35 -5.91
CA ILE A 68 7.12 -12.50 -7.35
C ILE A 68 8.46 -13.20 -7.52
N ASN A 69 8.50 -14.32 -8.22
CA ASN A 69 9.71 -15.11 -8.44
C ASN A 69 10.26 -14.95 -9.87
N ALA A 70 11.34 -15.68 -10.16
CA ALA A 70 12.02 -15.63 -11.44
C ALA A 70 11.17 -16.23 -12.58
N ASP A 71 10.38 -17.27 -12.28
CA ASP A 71 9.56 -17.98 -13.27
C ASP A 71 8.39 -17.09 -13.72
N ASP A 72 7.86 -16.26 -12.79
CA ASP A 72 6.83 -15.28 -13.11
C ASP A 72 7.32 -14.26 -14.15
N ILE A 73 8.57 -13.79 -14.02
CA ILE A 73 9.17 -12.86 -14.99
C ILE A 73 9.53 -13.56 -16.28
N GLU A 74 9.94 -14.83 -16.24
CA GLU A 74 10.20 -15.62 -17.45
C GLU A 74 8.92 -15.84 -18.25
N TYR A 75 7.80 -16.11 -17.58
CA TYR A 75 6.47 -16.16 -18.20
C TYR A 75 6.12 -14.83 -18.89
N ILE A 76 6.30 -13.69 -18.22
CA ILE A 76 6.09 -12.37 -18.82
C ILE A 76 6.99 -12.16 -20.04
N THR A 77 8.28 -12.50 -19.92
CA THR A 77 9.23 -12.38 -21.03
C THR A 77 8.85 -13.25 -22.21
N GLY A 78 8.29 -14.44 -21.97
CA GLY A 78 7.73 -15.31 -23.01
C GLY A 78 6.57 -14.66 -23.79
N ILE A 79 5.64 -14.04 -23.07
CA ILE A 79 4.49 -13.35 -23.68
C ILE A 79 4.92 -12.15 -24.53
N VAL A 80 5.99 -11.45 -24.13
CA VAL A 80 6.44 -10.18 -24.71
C VAL A 80 7.34 -10.37 -25.94
N ARG A 81 7.94 -11.58 -26.16
CA ARG A 81 8.95 -11.83 -27.21
C ARG A 81 8.47 -11.53 -28.63
N ASP A 82 7.19 -11.66 -28.91
CA ASP A 82 6.67 -11.46 -30.24
C ASP A 82 6.34 -9.98 -30.52
N LYS A 83 6.76 -9.47 -31.69
CA LYS A 83 6.36 -8.13 -32.14
C LYS A 83 4.84 -8.07 -32.25
N ARG A 84 4.23 -7.12 -31.54
CA ARG A 84 2.78 -6.95 -31.48
C ARG A 84 2.34 -5.73 -32.28
N SER A 85 1.25 -5.87 -33.02
CA SER A 85 0.51 -4.75 -33.58
C SER A 85 -0.30 -4.02 -32.51
N ASP A 86 -0.80 -4.77 -31.53
CA ASP A 86 -1.70 -4.27 -30.51
C ASP A 86 -0.95 -3.94 -29.20
N ARG A 87 -1.50 -3.01 -28.43
CA ARG A 87 -0.94 -2.66 -27.11
C ARG A 87 -1.13 -3.81 -26.14
N LEU A 88 -0.06 -4.13 -25.41
CA LEU A 88 -0.06 -5.05 -24.27
C LEU A 88 0.33 -4.28 -23.03
N VAL A 89 -0.43 -4.42 -21.98
CA VAL A 89 -0.06 -3.86 -20.66
C VAL A 89 0.22 -4.98 -19.67
N ILE A 90 1.39 -4.91 -19.04
CA ILE A 90 1.81 -5.80 -17.96
C ILE A 90 1.69 -5.02 -16.65
N VAL A 91 0.77 -5.42 -15.80
CA VAL A 91 0.63 -4.88 -14.43
C VAL A 91 1.36 -5.80 -13.48
N MET A 92 2.38 -5.29 -12.79
CA MET A 92 3.09 -5.98 -11.71
C MET A 92 2.78 -5.30 -10.39
N ASP A 93 1.91 -5.94 -9.59
CA ASP A 93 1.45 -5.42 -8.32
C ASP A 93 2.43 -5.75 -7.20
N ASP A 94 2.59 -4.85 -6.21
CA ASP A 94 3.50 -5.01 -5.07
C ASP A 94 4.91 -5.48 -5.48
N VAL A 95 5.52 -4.82 -6.46
CA VAL A 95 6.82 -5.22 -7.04
C VAL A 95 7.96 -5.19 -6.01
N ASP A 96 7.80 -4.54 -4.87
CA ASP A 96 8.72 -4.63 -3.73
C ASP A 96 8.76 -6.02 -3.07
N LYS A 97 7.77 -6.87 -3.33
CA LYS A 97 7.71 -8.26 -2.86
C LYS A 97 8.31 -9.24 -3.87
N THR A 98 9.40 -8.87 -4.51
CA THR A 98 10.12 -9.75 -5.42
C THR A 98 11.22 -10.56 -4.72
N ALA A 99 11.47 -11.77 -5.22
CA ALA A 99 12.59 -12.57 -4.76
C ALA A 99 13.95 -11.90 -5.08
N PRO A 100 15.01 -12.17 -4.32
CA PRO A 100 16.35 -11.68 -4.63
C PRO A 100 16.76 -12.03 -6.07
N GLY A 101 17.38 -11.08 -6.78
CA GLY A 101 17.84 -11.24 -8.17
C GLY A 101 16.76 -11.08 -9.25
N VAL A 102 15.48 -11.01 -8.89
CA VAL A 102 14.39 -10.82 -9.86
C VAL A 102 14.39 -9.41 -10.45
N PHE A 103 14.79 -8.40 -9.68
CA PHE A 103 14.91 -7.03 -10.16
C PHE A 103 15.85 -6.86 -11.38
N GLU A 104 16.89 -7.67 -11.48
CA GLU A 104 17.79 -7.66 -12.64
C GLU A 104 17.08 -8.09 -13.92
N ARG A 105 16.13 -9.03 -13.81
CA ARG A 105 15.28 -9.46 -14.93
C ARG A 105 14.27 -8.39 -15.31
N ILE A 106 13.63 -7.75 -14.32
CA ILE A 106 12.72 -6.61 -14.53
C ILE A 106 13.47 -5.46 -15.20
N LEU A 107 14.70 -5.17 -14.77
CA LEU A 107 15.51 -4.11 -15.34
C LEU A 107 15.74 -4.33 -16.84
N LYS A 108 16.05 -5.56 -17.27
CA LYS A 108 16.26 -5.89 -18.71
C LYS A 108 15.02 -5.57 -19.55
N ILE A 109 13.82 -5.90 -19.06
CA ILE A 109 12.58 -5.61 -19.79
C ILE A 109 12.27 -4.10 -19.86
N VAL A 110 12.70 -3.33 -18.87
CA VAL A 110 12.49 -1.87 -18.83
C VAL A 110 13.57 -1.14 -19.66
N GLU A 111 14.79 -1.68 -19.76
CA GLU A 111 15.89 -1.10 -20.55
C GLU A 111 15.72 -1.32 -22.06
N GLU A 112 15.21 -2.49 -22.45
CA GLU A 112 14.98 -2.85 -23.85
C GLU A 112 13.50 -3.12 -24.10
N PRO A 113 12.64 -2.10 -23.95
CA PRO A 113 11.20 -2.29 -24.02
C PRO A 113 10.75 -2.64 -25.42
N VAL A 114 9.94 -3.69 -25.55
CA VAL A 114 9.33 -4.08 -26.82
C VAL A 114 8.29 -3.02 -27.23
N PRO A 115 8.23 -2.60 -28.51
CA PRO A 115 7.22 -1.66 -28.99
C PRO A 115 5.80 -2.14 -28.67
N ASN A 116 4.92 -1.21 -28.28
CA ASN A 116 3.52 -1.46 -27.88
C ASN A 116 3.35 -2.27 -26.59
N VAL A 117 4.41 -2.49 -25.81
CA VAL A 117 4.33 -3.10 -24.47
C VAL A 117 4.56 -2.04 -23.41
N TYR A 118 3.67 -1.98 -22.42
CA TYR A 118 3.71 -1.04 -21.32
C TYR A 118 3.77 -1.80 -20.00
N TYR A 119 4.55 -1.29 -19.05
CA TYR A 119 4.74 -1.90 -17.74
C TYR A 119 4.22 -0.96 -16.64
N LEU A 120 3.24 -1.40 -15.88
CA LEU A 120 2.67 -0.68 -14.76
C LEU A 120 3.08 -1.38 -13.46
N PHE A 121 4.00 -0.80 -12.74
CA PHE A 121 4.45 -1.29 -11.43
C PHE A 121 3.70 -0.62 -10.31
N THR A 122 3.41 -1.33 -9.24
CA THR A 122 2.93 -0.75 -8.00
C THR A 122 3.86 -1.12 -6.85
N THR A 123 4.01 -0.24 -5.88
CA THR A 123 4.75 -0.52 -4.65
C THR A 123 4.23 0.30 -3.48
N HIS A 124 4.20 -0.34 -2.32
CA HIS A 124 3.97 0.33 -1.03
C HIS A 124 5.27 0.66 -0.29
N ASN A 125 6.41 0.20 -0.83
CA ASN A 125 7.75 0.43 -0.27
C ASN A 125 8.73 0.87 -1.36
N PRO A 126 8.69 2.15 -1.78
CA PRO A 126 9.54 2.65 -2.87
C PRO A 126 11.04 2.57 -2.55
N ILE A 127 11.43 2.50 -1.27
CA ILE A 127 12.83 2.36 -0.85
C ILE A 127 13.40 0.98 -1.25
N ALA A 128 12.55 -0.04 -1.31
CA ALA A 128 12.95 -1.37 -1.74
C ALA A 128 13.17 -1.50 -3.25
N ILE A 129 12.72 -0.52 -4.04
CA ILE A 129 12.85 -0.55 -5.50
C ILE A 129 14.23 -0.02 -5.92
N PRO A 130 15.00 -0.76 -6.73
CA PRO A 130 16.28 -0.29 -7.23
C PRO A 130 16.18 1.04 -7.99
N ARG A 131 17.11 1.94 -7.73
CA ARG A 131 17.16 3.26 -8.39
C ARG A 131 17.22 3.16 -9.92
N THR A 132 17.77 2.07 -10.44
CA THR A 132 17.85 1.78 -11.88
C THR A 132 16.47 1.57 -12.52
N ILE A 133 15.52 0.98 -11.80
CA ILE A 133 14.12 0.85 -12.24
C ILE A 133 13.40 2.19 -12.09
N ILE A 134 13.57 2.87 -10.95
CA ILE A 134 12.94 4.17 -10.69
C ILE A 134 13.33 5.18 -11.78
N SER A 135 14.61 5.26 -12.17
CA SER A 135 15.11 6.21 -13.17
C SER A 135 14.59 5.95 -14.60
N ARG A 136 14.06 4.77 -14.87
CA ARG A 136 13.49 4.37 -16.17
C ARG A 136 11.97 4.33 -16.17
N SER A 137 11.36 4.65 -15.05
CA SER A 137 9.90 4.64 -14.89
C SER A 137 9.39 6.06 -14.65
N GLN A 138 8.23 6.36 -15.20
CA GLN A 138 7.48 7.54 -14.76
C GLN A 138 6.89 7.25 -13.38
N VAL A 139 7.38 7.95 -12.37
CA VAL A 139 6.91 7.75 -10.98
C VAL A 139 5.72 8.65 -10.71
N ILE A 140 4.64 8.08 -10.19
CA ILE A 140 3.45 8.81 -9.77
C ILE A 140 3.14 8.45 -8.30
N ASP A 141 3.27 9.47 -7.43
CA ASP A 141 2.85 9.35 -6.03
C ASP A 141 1.33 9.55 -5.94
N VAL A 142 0.63 8.44 -5.74
CA VAL A 142 -0.83 8.46 -5.59
C VAL A 142 -1.19 9.01 -4.21
N ARG A 143 -1.90 10.10 -4.12
CA ARG A 143 -2.31 10.73 -2.86
C ARG A 143 -3.64 10.16 -2.39
N LYS A 144 -3.83 10.11 -1.06
CA LYS A 144 -5.13 9.77 -0.48
C LYS A 144 -6.20 10.76 -0.97
N PRO A 145 -7.39 10.28 -1.35
CA PRO A 145 -8.49 11.14 -1.76
C PRO A 145 -8.99 12.01 -0.60
N ASN A 146 -9.79 13.02 -0.92
CA ASN A 146 -10.44 13.85 0.08
C ASN A 146 -11.54 13.06 0.81
N ALA A 147 -11.89 13.50 2.01
CA ALA A 147 -12.92 12.84 2.81
C ALA A 147 -14.28 12.79 2.07
N ASN A 148 -14.66 13.89 1.41
CA ASN A 148 -15.92 13.98 0.65
C ASN A 148 -15.99 13.01 -0.54
N ASP A 149 -14.85 12.73 -1.20
CA ASP A 149 -14.80 11.75 -2.29
C ASP A 149 -14.98 10.34 -1.76
N CYS A 150 -14.42 10.05 -0.58
CA CYS A 150 -14.58 8.77 0.11
C CYS A 150 -16.04 8.53 0.57
N ASP A 151 -16.81 9.58 0.83
CA ASP A 151 -18.20 9.48 1.29
C ASP A 151 -19.12 8.81 0.26
N LYS A 152 -18.75 8.85 -1.02
CA LYS A 152 -19.47 8.15 -2.08
C LYS A 152 -19.51 6.63 -1.88
N LEU A 153 -18.44 6.05 -1.32
CA LEU A 153 -18.39 4.62 -0.98
C LEU A 153 -19.29 4.22 0.19
N LEU A 154 -19.67 5.19 0.99
CA LEU A 154 -20.44 4.98 2.22
C LEU A 154 -21.94 5.23 2.05
N ALA A 155 -22.39 5.45 0.80
CA ALA A 155 -23.81 5.59 0.49
C ALA A 155 -24.56 4.32 0.85
N GLY A 156 -25.68 4.45 1.58
CA GLY A 156 -26.49 3.31 2.02
C GLY A 156 -26.02 2.56 3.26
N ILE A 157 -24.88 2.98 3.86
CA ILE A 157 -24.37 2.35 5.09
C ILE A 157 -24.93 3.08 6.32
N ASP A 158 -25.27 2.31 7.35
CA ASP A 158 -25.71 2.84 8.65
C ASP A 158 -24.74 3.89 9.22
N ALA A 159 -25.27 4.93 9.86
CA ALA A 159 -24.48 6.09 10.31
C ALA A 159 -23.38 5.71 11.32
N ALA A 160 -23.64 4.76 12.23
CA ALA A 160 -22.65 4.33 13.21
C ALA A 160 -21.51 3.56 12.53
N LYS A 161 -21.82 2.61 11.66
CA LYS A 161 -20.84 1.85 10.87
C LYS A 161 -20.05 2.77 9.92
N ARG A 162 -20.72 3.76 9.31
CA ARG A 162 -20.07 4.76 8.44
C ARG A 162 -18.97 5.51 9.18
N THR A 163 -19.24 6.00 10.39
CA THR A 163 -18.25 6.74 11.20
C THR A 163 -17.06 5.86 11.54
N GLN A 164 -17.30 4.61 11.91
CA GLN A 164 -16.23 3.65 12.22
C GLN A 164 -15.38 3.32 10.99
N VAL A 165 -16.00 3.02 9.84
CA VAL A 165 -15.29 2.73 8.58
C VAL A 165 -14.44 3.93 8.15
N LYS A 166 -14.97 5.16 8.21
CA LYS A 166 -14.20 6.38 7.89
C LYS A 166 -12.93 6.48 8.72
N PHE A 167 -13.05 6.22 10.02
CA PHE A 167 -11.91 6.29 10.93
C PHE A 167 -10.90 5.17 10.66
N LEU A 168 -11.37 3.91 10.63
CA LEU A 168 -10.52 2.72 10.47
C LEU A 168 -9.77 2.72 9.12
N ALA A 169 -10.43 3.15 8.06
CA ALA A 169 -9.83 3.17 6.72
C ALA A 169 -8.96 4.40 6.45
N ASN A 170 -9.01 5.45 7.26
CA ASN A 170 -8.20 6.67 7.10
C ASN A 170 -8.11 7.19 5.65
N ARG A 171 -9.26 7.34 4.98
CA ARG A 171 -9.37 7.80 3.58
C ARG A 171 -8.68 6.88 2.56
N CYS A 172 -8.60 5.60 2.85
CA CYS A 172 -8.08 4.59 1.92
C CYS A 172 -9.24 3.83 1.28
N PRO A 173 -9.59 4.07 -0.01
CA PRO A 173 -10.79 3.52 -0.64
C PRO A 173 -10.83 1.99 -0.69
N ALA A 174 -9.71 1.33 -0.98
CA ALA A 174 -9.68 -0.13 -0.99
C ALA A 174 -9.89 -0.72 0.41
N THR A 175 -9.30 -0.09 1.44
CA THR A 175 -9.57 -0.49 2.83
C THR A 175 -11.03 -0.25 3.20
N MET A 176 -11.65 0.88 2.77
CA MET A 176 -13.08 1.11 2.98
C MET A 176 -13.92 0.02 2.37
N GLY A 177 -13.70 -0.31 1.10
CA GLY A 177 -14.41 -1.37 0.40
C GLY A 177 -14.28 -2.72 1.12
N ARG A 178 -13.08 -3.08 1.57
CA ARG A 178 -12.82 -4.29 2.33
C ARG A 178 -13.61 -4.33 3.64
N LEU A 179 -13.55 -3.26 4.44
CA LEU A 179 -14.26 -3.17 5.74
C LEU A 179 -15.79 -3.16 5.60
N ILE A 180 -16.32 -2.67 4.46
CA ILE A 180 -17.75 -2.67 4.19
C ILE A 180 -18.23 -4.07 3.85
N ASN A 181 -17.49 -4.78 2.98
CA ASN A 181 -17.90 -6.03 2.38
C ASN A 181 -17.50 -7.27 3.19
N ASN A 182 -16.52 -7.15 4.09
CA ASN A 182 -16.04 -8.26 4.90
C ASN A 182 -16.20 -7.97 6.41
N PRO A 183 -17.16 -8.62 7.09
CA PRO A 183 -17.37 -8.44 8.53
C PRO A 183 -16.18 -8.85 9.41
N ASP A 184 -15.42 -9.87 8.99
CA ASP A 184 -14.25 -10.35 9.77
C ASP A 184 -13.11 -9.33 9.73
N ASP A 185 -12.85 -8.74 8.55
CA ASP A 185 -11.87 -7.66 8.41
C ASP A 185 -12.27 -6.43 9.23
N PHE A 186 -13.58 -6.11 9.26
CA PHE A 186 -14.08 -5.03 10.08
C PHE A 186 -13.88 -5.30 11.57
N ALA A 187 -14.22 -6.51 12.04
CA ALA A 187 -14.02 -6.92 13.44
C ALA A 187 -12.55 -6.88 13.83
N LYS A 188 -11.65 -7.40 12.97
CA LYS A 188 -10.20 -7.36 13.17
C LYS A 188 -9.69 -5.91 13.29
N ALA A 189 -10.08 -5.03 12.39
CA ALA A 189 -9.68 -3.62 12.42
C ALA A 189 -10.20 -2.88 13.68
N ALA A 190 -11.44 -3.17 14.10
CA ALA A 190 -12.01 -2.62 15.33
C ALA A 190 -11.26 -3.11 16.59
N GLN A 191 -10.84 -4.37 16.62
CA GLN A 191 -10.02 -4.92 17.69
C GLN A 191 -8.64 -4.24 17.74
N GLN A 192 -7.99 -4.06 16.60
CA GLN A 192 -6.69 -3.37 16.53
C GLN A 192 -6.80 -1.92 16.97
N MET A 193 -7.89 -1.22 16.62
CA MET A 193 -8.17 0.13 17.12
C MET A 193 -8.29 0.15 18.65
N THR A 194 -8.97 -0.84 19.23
CA THR A 194 -9.11 -0.98 20.68
C THR A 194 -7.74 -1.19 21.32
N SER A 195 -6.93 -2.09 20.78
CA SER A 195 -5.55 -2.31 21.22
C SER A 195 -4.68 -1.05 21.12
N ALA A 196 -4.82 -0.28 20.04
CA ALA A 196 -4.09 0.98 19.87
C ALA A 196 -4.51 2.05 20.91
N LYS A 197 -5.81 2.16 21.19
CA LYS A 197 -6.31 3.05 22.28
C LYS A 197 -5.75 2.66 23.63
N GLN A 198 -5.82 1.37 23.96
CA GLN A 198 -5.28 0.84 25.21
C GLN A 198 -3.76 1.04 25.33
N PHE A 199 -3.03 0.91 24.20
CA PHE A 199 -1.61 1.17 24.15
C PHE A 199 -1.29 2.64 24.48
N ILE A 200 -2.02 3.60 23.92
CA ILE A 200 -1.82 5.03 24.14
C ILE A 200 -2.07 5.40 25.61
N THR A 201 -3.13 4.86 26.20
CA THR A 201 -3.54 5.19 27.58
C THR A 201 -2.85 4.35 28.66
N GLY A 202 -2.25 3.21 28.28
CA GLY A 202 -1.62 2.29 29.21
C GLY A 202 -0.24 2.77 29.72
N ASN A 203 0.17 2.25 30.87
CA ASN A 203 1.54 2.39 31.35
C ASN A 203 2.50 1.44 30.61
N THR A 204 3.80 1.55 30.87
CA THR A 204 4.83 0.75 30.19
C THR A 204 4.63 -0.75 30.39
N ASP A 205 4.26 -1.21 31.58
CA ASP A 205 4.05 -2.64 31.86
C ASP A 205 2.88 -3.20 31.08
N PHE A 206 1.78 -2.45 31.00
CA PHE A 206 0.63 -2.81 30.18
C PHE A 206 0.99 -2.88 28.68
N ARG A 207 1.74 -1.88 28.18
CA ARG A 207 2.20 -1.85 26.78
C ARG A 207 3.07 -3.05 26.45
N LEU A 208 4.00 -3.42 27.34
CA LEU A 208 4.84 -4.61 27.17
C LEU A 208 4.01 -5.89 27.09
N GLY A 209 3.00 -6.04 27.95
CA GLY A 209 2.07 -7.17 27.90
C GLY A 209 1.24 -7.21 26.60
N LEU A 210 0.78 -6.05 26.14
CA LEU A 210 0.00 -5.93 24.90
C LEU A 210 0.83 -6.30 23.68
N VAL A 211 2.04 -5.73 23.54
CA VAL A 211 2.88 -5.99 22.34
C VAL A 211 3.41 -7.43 22.27
N ALA A 212 3.49 -8.13 23.40
CA ALA A 212 3.89 -9.54 23.45
C ALA A 212 2.88 -10.48 22.75
N GLN A 213 1.65 -10.02 22.50
CA GLN A 213 0.61 -10.78 21.80
C GLN A 213 0.82 -10.83 20.30
N PHE A 214 1.52 -9.85 19.72
CA PHE A 214 1.78 -9.78 18.28
C PHE A 214 2.95 -10.71 17.90
N LYS A 215 2.63 -11.85 17.31
CA LYS A 215 3.62 -12.85 16.87
C LYS A 215 3.92 -12.74 15.39
N ASP A 216 2.94 -12.31 14.61
CA ASP A 216 3.04 -12.19 13.18
C ASP A 216 3.40 -10.76 12.75
N ARG A 217 4.20 -10.66 11.68
CA ARG A 217 4.66 -9.38 11.12
C ARG A 217 3.51 -8.57 10.52
N ALA A 218 2.57 -9.23 9.85
CA ALA A 218 1.45 -8.55 9.22
C ALA A 218 0.56 -7.89 10.29
N ASP A 219 0.23 -8.61 11.36
CA ASP A 219 -0.56 -8.08 12.47
C ASP A 219 0.16 -6.92 13.20
N ALA A 220 1.49 -7.03 13.34
CA ALA A 220 2.30 -5.95 13.92
C ALA A 220 2.29 -4.68 13.05
N ILE A 221 2.42 -4.82 11.73
CA ILE A 221 2.35 -3.69 10.79
C ILE A 221 0.97 -3.05 10.81
N GLU A 222 -0.10 -3.84 10.81
CA GLU A 222 -1.47 -3.33 10.90
C GLU A 222 -1.69 -2.56 12.22
N PHE A 223 -1.23 -3.11 13.34
CA PHE A 223 -1.29 -2.43 14.65
C PHE A 223 -0.53 -1.10 14.65
N ILE A 224 0.70 -1.07 14.13
CA ILE A 224 1.51 0.15 14.01
C ILE A 224 0.80 1.18 13.12
N GLY A 225 0.22 0.77 12.01
CA GLY A 225 -0.57 1.64 11.14
C GLY A 225 -1.79 2.24 11.86
N MET A 226 -2.50 1.43 12.66
CA MET A 226 -3.63 1.89 13.45
C MET A 226 -3.20 2.86 14.56
N LEU A 227 -2.08 2.57 15.23
CA LEU A 227 -1.50 3.43 16.25
C LEU A 227 -1.07 4.79 15.67
N ALA A 228 -0.44 4.80 14.49
CA ALA A 228 -0.09 6.02 13.77
C ALA A 228 -1.33 6.87 13.45
N ASN A 229 -2.36 6.25 12.86
CA ASN A 229 -3.62 6.91 12.51
C ASN A 229 -4.31 7.53 13.73
N LEU A 230 -4.35 6.80 14.84
CA LEU A 230 -4.97 7.27 16.07
C LEU A 230 -4.16 8.42 16.70
N THR A 231 -2.84 8.29 16.73
CA THR A 231 -1.94 9.33 17.26
C THR A 231 -2.04 10.62 16.42
N GLU A 232 -2.08 10.49 15.09
CA GLU A 232 -2.29 11.63 14.18
C GLU A 232 -3.67 12.27 14.37
N TYR A 233 -4.71 11.47 14.55
CA TYR A 233 -6.07 11.97 14.80
C TYR A 233 -6.14 12.75 16.12
N ILE A 234 -5.55 12.25 17.20
CA ILE A 234 -5.49 12.94 18.50
C ILE A 234 -4.74 14.27 18.34
N HIS A 235 -3.64 14.29 17.56
CA HIS A 235 -2.90 15.51 17.29
C HIS A 235 -3.74 16.57 16.55
N LYS A 236 -4.49 16.15 15.54
CA LYS A 236 -5.33 17.08 14.75
C LYS A 236 -6.59 17.54 15.47
N SER A 237 -7.16 16.71 16.35
CA SER A 237 -8.38 17.01 17.09
C SER A 237 -8.15 17.76 18.41
N GLY A 238 -6.94 17.71 18.94
CA GLY A 238 -6.58 18.36 20.19
C GLY A 238 -6.27 19.83 20.00
N SER A 239 -6.86 20.68 20.87
CA SER A 239 -6.50 22.09 21.03
C SER A 239 -5.10 22.30 21.64
N ILE A 240 -4.24 21.30 21.59
CA ILE A 240 -2.94 21.29 22.23
C ILE A 240 -1.93 21.86 21.25
N GLN A 241 -1.47 23.07 21.53
CA GLN A 241 -0.25 23.65 20.96
C GLN A 241 0.86 22.60 20.99
N TYR A 242 1.52 22.38 19.85
CA TYR A 242 2.74 21.62 19.60
C TYR A 242 3.23 20.80 20.81
N ASP A 243 2.62 19.65 21.08
CA ASP A 243 3.14 18.72 22.06
C ASP A 243 4.34 17.98 21.44
N THR A 244 5.54 18.34 21.88
CA THR A 244 6.80 17.72 21.44
C THR A 244 6.81 16.20 21.70
N ARG A 245 6.03 15.70 22.66
CA ARG A 245 5.86 14.26 22.92
C ARG A 245 5.16 13.57 21.75
N LEU A 246 4.07 14.17 21.29
CA LEU A 246 3.28 13.61 20.20
C LEU A 246 4.08 13.53 18.88
N ALA A 247 4.87 14.56 18.58
CA ALA A 247 5.78 14.56 17.45
C ALA A 247 6.86 13.46 17.58
N ARG A 248 7.43 13.27 18.77
CA ARG A 248 8.38 12.18 19.06
C ARG A 248 7.73 10.81 18.91
N ASN A 249 6.50 10.63 19.39
CA ASN A 249 5.77 9.38 19.25
C ASN A 249 5.48 9.06 17.80
N LEU A 250 5.06 10.02 16.98
CA LEU A 250 4.85 9.83 15.54
C LEU A 250 6.16 9.46 14.83
N GLN A 251 7.27 10.10 15.17
CA GLN A 251 8.59 9.77 14.62
C GLN A 251 9.04 8.36 15.02
N LEU A 252 8.81 7.97 16.28
CA LEU A 252 9.10 6.62 16.78
C LEU A 252 8.27 5.57 16.02
N ILE A 253 6.96 5.80 15.88
CA ILE A 253 6.04 4.91 15.15
C ILE A 253 6.50 4.77 13.69
N SER A 254 6.81 5.88 13.01
CA SER A 254 7.31 5.85 11.63
C SER A 254 8.60 5.03 11.50
N THR A 255 9.57 5.29 12.38
CA THR A 255 10.85 4.54 12.38
C THR A 255 10.64 3.04 12.58
N ILE A 256 9.70 2.65 13.44
CA ILE A 256 9.38 1.24 13.69
C ILE A 256 8.65 0.63 12.50
N ALA A 257 7.72 1.37 11.88
CA ALA A 257 7.05 0.93 10.65
C ALA A 257 8.06 0.63 9.54
N ASP A 258 9.01 1.54 9.30
CA ASP A 258 10.07 1.36 8.30
C ASP A 258 10.92 0.11 8.59
N ARG A 259 11.31 -0.09 9.86
CA ARG A 259 12.08 -1.27 10.26
C ARG A 259 11.29 -2.57 10.13
N LEU A 260 10.00 -2.55 10.41
CA LEU A 260 9.14 -3.71 10.19
C LEU A 260 8.97 -4.03 8.71
N ASN A 261 8.93 -3.02 7.85
CA ASN A 261 8.86 -3.18 6.40
C ASN A 261 10.19 -3.67 5.78
N THR A 262 11.33 -3.46 6.47
CA THR A 262 12.69 -3.83 6.00
C THR A 262 13.29 -5.01 6.76
N ASN A 263 12.64 -6.01 7.18
CA ASN A 263 13.19 -7.19 7.90
C ASN A 263 13.59 -6.99 9.38
N GLY A 264 13.23 -5.90 10.03
CA GLY A 264 13.43 -5.73 11.46
C GLY A 264 12.77 -6.85 12.28
N ASN A 265 13.41 -7.26 13.38
CA ASN A 265 12.83 -8.25 14.29
C ASN A 265 11.56 -7.70 14.94
N VAL A 266 10.41 -8.33 14.69
CA VAL A 266 9.08 -7.85 15.13
C VAL A 266 9.05 -7.62 16.64
N LYS A 267 9.46 -8.62 17.43
CA LYS A 267 9.43 -8.54 18.88
C LYS A 267 10.31 -7.40 19.41
N ALA A 268 11.53 -7.26 18.88
CA ALA A 268 12.45 -6.21 19.31
C ALA A 268 11.91 -4.80 18.99
N GLN A 269 11.31 -4.61 17.80
CA GLN A 269 10.75 -3.32 17.40
C GLN A 269 9.53 -2.96 18.24
N LEU A 270 8.63 -3.90 18.53
CA LEU A 270 7.46 -3.66 19.35
C LEU A 270 7.82 -3.41 20.83
N LEU A 271 8.82 -4.12 21.38
CA LEU A 271 9.33 -3.83 22.72
C LEU A 271 9.94 -2.43 22.81
N ASN A 272 10.73 -2.03 21.80
CA ASN A 272 11.26 -0.67 21.70
C ASN A 272 10.14 0.38 21.69
N LEU A 273 9.07 0.12 20.92
CA LEU A 273 7.88 0.98 20.92
C LEU A 273 7.28 1.11 22.30
N ALA A 274 7.04 -0.02 23.00
CA ALA A 274 6.38 -0.03 24.30
C ALA A 274 7.14 0.75 25.38
N VAL A 275 8.48 0.70 25.34
CA VAL A 275 9.36 1.39 26.30
C VAL A 275 9.53 2.87 25.96
N CYS A 276 9.68 3.22 24.68
CA CYS A 276 10.01 4.58 24.26
C CYS A 276 8.80 5.47 23.97
N TYR A 277 7.60 4.90 23.91
CA TYR A 277 6.37 5.68 23.69
C TYR A 277 6.01 6.46 24.98
N ASN A 278 5.88 7.79 24.87
CA ASN A 278 5.63 8.71 26.00
C ASN A 278 4.18 9.22 26.02
#